data_65bc74f5daf888e035b4c3cb1b2efe23
#
_entry.id   65bc74f5daf888e035b4c3cb1b2efe23
#
_cell.length_a   1.000
_cell.length_b   1.000
_cell.length_c   1.000
_cell.angle_alpha   90.00
_cell.angle_beta   90.00
_cell.angle_gamma   90.00
#
_symmetry.space_group_name_H-M   'P 1'
#
loop_
_entity.id
_entity.type
_entity.pdbx_description
1 polymer ?
#
loop_
_entity_poly.entity_id
_entity_poly.type
_entity_poly.pdbx_seq_one_letter_code
_entity_poly.pdbx_strand_id
1 'polypeptide(L)'
;MSPYINQIKEKIKNKIELEEIEIIDNTDAHRGHKSFQKGKLHLILEIKSNYLNKLKRLDAERIIMKIFKDEFQEKLHALEIHLK
;
A
#
# COMPACT_ATOMS: atom_id res chain seq x y z
N MET A 1 -13.28 -8.80 -4.66
CA MET A 1 -12.25 -7.88 -4.16
C MET A 1 -12.76 -7.18 -2.91
N SER A 2 -11.90 -6.98 -1.94
CA SER A 2 -12.31 -6.35 -0.68
C SER A 2 -12.67 -4.88 -0.90
N PRO A 3 -13.82 -4.41 -0.36
CA PRO A 3 -14.15 -2.97 -0.43
C PRO A 3 -13.06 -2.08 0.16
N TYR A 4 -12.37 -2.56 1.17
CA TYR A 4 -11.28 -1.82 1.80
C TYR A 4 -10.13 -1.56 0.81
N ILE A 5 -9.75 -2.57 0.02
CA ILE A 5 -8.69 -2.42 -0.98
C ILE A 5 -9.09 -1.40 -2.05
N ASN A 6 -10.35 -1.44 -2.48
CA ASN A 6 -10.84 -0.46 -3.46
C ASN A 6 -10.82 0.96 -2.90
N GLN A 7 -11.15 1.13 -1.63
CA GLN A 7 -11.08 2.43 -0.96
C GLN A 7 -9.65 2.97 -0.94
N ILE A 8 -8.67 2.12 -0.66
CA ILE A 8 -7.27 2.51 -0.66
C ILE A 8 -6.83 2.92 -2.06
N LYS A 9 -7.20 2.15 -3.08
CA LYS A 9 -6.87 2.48 -4.47
C LYS A 9 -7.39 3.86 -4.84
N GLU A 10 -8.65 4.14 -4.53
CA GLU A 10 -9.25 5.44 -4.85
C GLU A 10 -8.57 6.57 -4.08
N LYS A 11 -8.22 6.33 -2.82
CA LYS A 11 -7.53 7.32 -2.02
C LYS A 11 -6.19 7.71 -2.65
N ILE A 12 -5.45 6.73 -3.13
CA ILE A 12 -4.15 6.98 -3.76
C ILE A 12 -4.33 7.70 -5.09
N LYS A 13 -5.28 7.25 -5.91
CA LYS A 13 -5.56 7.89 -7.21
C LYS A 13 -5.94 9.35 -7.06
N ASN A 14 -6.63 9.69 -5.97
CA ASN A 14 -7.06 11.06 -5.73
C ASN A 14 -5.93 11.96 -5.24
N LYS A 15 -4.85 11.40 -4.72
CA LYS A 15 -3.75 12.15 -4.13
C LYS A 15 -2.49 12.17 -4.99
N ILE A 16 -2.33 11.19 -5.86
CA ILE A 16 -1.12 11.04 -6.68
C ILE A 16 -1.53 10.77 -8.12
N GLU A 17 -0.91 11.49 -9.06
CA GLU A 17 -1.06 11.17 -10.47
C GLU A 17 -0.32 9.87 -10.77
N LEU A 18 -1.02 8.90 -11.35
CA LEU A 18 -0.45 7.59 -11.67
C LEU A 18 -1.10 6.97 -12.90
N GLU A 19 -0.38 6.06 -13.54
CA GLU A 19 -0.85 5.34 -14.71
C GLU A 19 -1.50 4.02 -14.34
N GLU A 20 -0.91 3.29 -13.41
CA GLU A 20 -1.43 2.00 -12.97
C GLU A 20 -1.22 1.82 -11.48
N ILE A 21 -2.14 1.09 -10.85
CA ILE A 21 -2.00 0.69 -9.46
C ILE A 21 -2.60 -0.69 -9.26
N GLU A 22 -1.88 -1.51 -8.51
CA GLU A 22 -2.32 -2.84 -8.09
C GLU A 22 -2.06 -2.99 -6.60
N ILE A 23 -3.03 -3.53 -5.88
CA ILE A 23 -2.86 -3.82 -4.46
C ILE A 23 -3.14 -5.31 -4.27
N ILE A 24 -2.16 -6.02 -3.73
CA ILE A 24 -2.24 -7.45 -3.49
C ILE A 24 -2.35 -7.68 -1.99
N ASP A 25 -3.38 -8.40 -1.58
CA ASP A 25 -3.54 -8.79 -0.18
C ASP A 25 -2.73 -10.05 0.06
N ASN A 26 -1.63 -9.91 0.79
CA ASN A 26 -0.71 -11.00 1.10
C ASN A 26 -0.86 -11.47 2.54
N THR A 27 -1.98 -11.15 3.17
CA THR A 27 -2.21 -11.47 4.58
C THR A 27 -2.10 -12.96 4.87
N ASP A 28 -2.64 -13.79 4.00
CA ASP A 28 -2.65 -15.25 4.20
C ASP A 28 -1.25 -15.87 4.21
N ALA A 29 -0.29 -15.26 3.53
CA ALA A 29 1.09 -15.77 3.51
C ALA A 29 1.76 -15.69 4.88
N HIS A 30 1.20 -14.90 5.79
CA HIS A 30 1.77 -14.70 7.13
C HIS A 30 1.01 -15.43 8.22
N ARG A 31 -0.01 -16.20 7.87
CA ARG A 31 -0.74 -17.01 8.84
C ARG A 31 0.19 -18.07 9.44
N GLY A 32 0.14 -18.22 10.75
CA GLY A 32 0.99 -19.15 11.45
C GLY A 32 2.30 -18.58 11.92
N HIS A 33 2.67 -17.40 11.49
CA HIS A 33 3.83 -16.71 12.04
C HIS A 33 3.52 -16.15 13.43
N LYS A 34 4.50 -16.15 14.30
CA LYS A 34 4.33 -15.65 15.67
C LYS A 34 3.96 -14.17 15.67
N SER A 35 4.41 -13.43 14.68
CA SER A 35 4.12 -12.00 14.55
C SER A 35 2.79 -11.71 13.89
N PHE A 36 2.06 -12.73 13.42
CA PHE A 36 0.77 -12.52 12.79
C PHE A 36 -0.23 -11.97 13.79
N GLN A 37 -0.88 -10.87 13.44
CA GLN A 37 -1.91 -10.24 14.24
C GLN A 37 -3.24 -10.35 13.51
N LYS A 38 -4.23 -11.00 14.14
CA LYS A 38 -5.55 -11.16 13.58
C LYS A 38 -6.19 -9.78 13.35
N GLY A 39 -6.75 -9.58 12.16
CA GLY A 39 -7.39 -8.33 11.81
C GLY A 39 -6.46 -7.29 11.21
N LYS A 40 -5.17 -7.57 11.15
CA LYS A 40 -4.20 -6.69 10.50
C LYS A 40 -3.82 -7.25 9.13
N LEU A 41 -3.61 -6.36 8.18
CA LEU A 41 -3.36 -6.74 6.79
C LEU A 41 -1.88 -6.59 6.41
N HIS A 42 -1.44 -7.47 5.53
CA HIS A 42 -0.16 -7.35 4.84
C HIS A 42 -0.45 -7.10 3.37
N LEU A 43 -0.10 -5.92 2.87
CA LEU A 43 -0.41 -5.53 1.50
C LEU A 43 0.86 -5.34 0.68
N ILE A 44 0.78 -5.68 -0.60
CA ILE A 44 1.82 -5.39 -1.57
C ILE A 44 1.24 -4.36 -2.54
N LEU A 45 1.89 -3.21 -2.65
CA LEU A 45 1.48 -2.13 -3.53
C LEU A 45 2.41 -2.10 -4.73
N GLU A 46 1.85 -2.28 -5.91
CA GLU A 46 2.57 -2.10 -7.16
C GLU A 46 2.00 -0.88 -7.86
N ILE A 47 2.81 0.12 -8.08
CA ILE A 47 2.34 1.39 -8.62
C ILE A 47 3.25 1.85 -9.76
N LYS A 48 2.63 2.27 -10.86
CA LYS A 48 3.32 2.88 -11.99
C LYS A 48 2.91 4.34 -12.06
N SER A 49 3.86 5.23 -11.80
CA SER A 49 3.59 6.66 -11.77
C SER A 49 4.80 7.42 -12.29
N ASN A 50 4.62 8.13 -13.39
CA ASN A 50 5.68 9.00 -13.89
C ASN A 50 6.03 10.10 -12.90
N TYR A 51 5.03 10.59 -12.16
CA TYR A 51 5.25 11.56 -11.11
C TYR A 51 6.21 11.04 -10.04
N LEU A 52 5.92 9.83 -9.51
CA LEU A 52 6.75 9.23 -8.47
C LEU A 52 8.13 8.83 -9.00
N ASN A 53 8.21 8.41 -10.26
CA ASN A 53 9.48 7.99 -10.85
C ASN A 53 10.45 9.15 -11.07
N LYS A 54 9.96 10.40 -11.08
CA LYS A 54 10.81 11.59 -11.16
C LYS A 54 11.43 11.94 -9.83
N LEU A 55 10.95 11.36 -8.75
CA LEU A 55 11.44 11.61 -7.39
C LEU A 55 12.48 10.57 -7.02
N LYS A 56 13.29 10.90 -6.01
CA LYS A 56 14.12 9.89 -5.38
C LYS A 56 13.23 8.83 -4.75
N ARG A 57 13.66 7.58 -4.78
CA ARG A 57 12.88 6.47 -4.25
C ARG A 57 12.42 6.71 -2.81
N LEU A 58 13.31 7.25 -1.98
CA LEU A 58 12.96 7.54 -0.59
C LEU A 58 11.82 8.55 -0.48
N ASP A 59 11.86 9.59 -1.31
CA ASP A 59 10.81 10.60 -1.30
C ASP A 59 9.48 10.03 -1.78
N ALA A 60 9.50 9.21 -2.83
CA ALA A 60 8.31 8.55 -3.34
C ALA A 60 7.69 7.63 -2.28
N GLU A 61 8.51 6.86 -1.59
CA GLU A 61 8.04 5.98 -0.52
C GLU A 61 7.43 6.78 0.63
N ARG A 62 8.02 7.92 0.99
CA ARG A 62 7.50 8.78 2.04
C ARG A 62 6.12 9.33 1.70
N ILE A 63 5.89 9.71 0.45
CA ILE A 63 4.58 10.19 0.01
C ILE A 63 3.55 9.08 0.19
N ILE A 64 3.86 7.87 -0.23
CA ILE A 64 2.96 6.73 -0.12
C ILE A 64 2.69 6.39 1.34
N MET A 65 3.73 6.34 2.17
CA MET A 65 3.58 6.02 3.58
C MET A 65 2.74 7.06 4.31
N LYS A 66 2.84 8.32 3.92
CA LYS A 66 2.02 9.38 4.50
C LYS A 66 0.53 9.17 4.19
N ILE A 67 0.23 8.72 2.97
CA ILE A 67 -1.15 8.41 2.58
C ILE A 67 -1.70 7.26 3.41
N PHE A 68 -0.88 6.26 3.73
CA PHE A 68 -1.27 5.07 4.49
C PHE A 68 -1.18 5.24 6.00
N LYS A 69 -0.86 6.43 6.50
CA LYS A 69 -0.66 6.64 7.93
C LYS A 69 -1.83 6.15 8.78
N ASP A 70 -3.05 6.50 8.39
CA ASP A 70 -4.24 6.10 9.14
C ASP A 70 -4.47 4.60 9.06
N GLU A 71 -4.23 4.00 7.91
CA GLU A 71 -4.39 2.56 7.71
C GLU A 71 -3.43 1.77 8.57
N PHE A 72 -2.18 2.22 8.73
CA PHE A 72 -1.22 1.57 9.61
C PHE A 72 -1.67 1.57 11.06
N GLN A 73 -2.37 2.62 11.49
CA GLN A 73 -2.87 2.70 12.86
C GLN A 73 -4.06 1.75 13.09
N GLU A 74 -4.87 1.51 12.08
CA GLU A 74 -6.12 0.79 12.23
C GLU A 74 -6.07 -0.66 11.74
N LYS A 75 -5.63 -0.88 10.51
CA LYS A 75 -5.82 -2.18 9.86
C LYS A 75 -4.57 -2.76 9.25
N LEU A 76 -3.57 -1.95 8.97
CA LEU A 76 -2.40 -2.40 8.21
C LEU A 76 -1.25 -2.75 9.14
N HIS A 77 -0.70 -3.95 8.97
CA HIS A 77 0.48 -4.39 9.72
C HIS A 77 1.77 -4.14 8.93
N ALA A 78 1.75 -4.40 7.63
CA ALA A 78 2.91 -4.23 6.78
C ALA A 78 2.50 -3.82 5.37
N LEU A 79 3.35 -3.03 4.73
CA LEU A 79 3.14 -2.60 3.36
C LEU A 79 4.45 -2.74 2.60
N GLU A 80 4.43 -3.50 1.51
CA GLU A 80 5.55 -3.61 0.59
C GLU A 80 5.24 -2.74 -0.63
N ILE A 81 6.18 -1.87 -1.01
CA ILE A 81 5.98 -0.90 -2.09
C ILE A 81 6.90 -1.24 -3.25
N HIS A 82 6.31 -1.42 -4.43
CA HIS A 82 7.04 -1.65 -5.67
C HIS A 82 6.72 -0.51 -6.65
N LEU A 83 7.73 0.29 -6.98
CA LEU A 83 7.61 1.35 -7.97
C LEU A 83 8.06 0.81 -9.32
N LYS A 84 7.17 0.87 -10.29
CA LYS A 84 7.43 0.36 -11.64
C LYS A 84 7.80 1.47 -12.62
#